data_fc85f209bebe473891903bb92b3f440c
#
_entry.id   fc85f209bebe473891903bb92b3f440c
#
_cell.length_a   1.000
_cell.length_b   1.000
_cell.length_c   1.000
_cell.angle_alpha   90.00
_cell.angle_beta   90.00
_cell.angle_gamma   90.00
#
_symmetry.space_group_name_H-M   'P 1'
#
loop_
_entity.id
_entity.type
_entity.pdbx_description
1 polymer ?
#
loop_
_entity_poly.entity_id
_entity_poly.type
_entity_poly.pdbx_seq_one_letter_code
_entity_poly.pdbx_strand_id
1 'polypeptide(L)'
;LKAADPARRTRIPTLEEYLAECARNGLYTFIEPKLYDPTGRHYRDIVAAADAALGRDRYVVTSNNRANDVIRRTGIDDVRLMGILYQTTFERIEALGDVIVAVSATRFDEADYSRQVARAKAAGLMCESHADKFVHFDRINRHDIDFVSTDFLAPDYRGQGRLLAEYARADGFVLPASADEGAIRLGEGQSIVPKRQLPAVPFGALYLELEAEGSARIELGGQTFTLDVPDKRTVTHQVLLHDAAPALRITALAGGITLTAIRAKVVAFEQ
;
A
#
# COMPACT_ATOMS: atom_id res chain seq x y z
N LEU A 1 7.83 14.25 22.96
CA LEU A 1 6.51 13.86 22.49
C LEU A 1 5.82 13.10 23.62
N LYS A 2 4.77 13.67 24.21
CA LYS A 2 3.91 12.93 25.15
C LYS A 2 3.06 11.99 24.33
N ALA A 3 3.03 10.70 24.71
CA ALA A 3 2.09 9.75 24.11
C ALA A 3 0.66 10.29 24.27
N ALA A 4 -0.15 10.18 23.22
CA ALA A 4 -1.54 10.62 23.23
C ALA A 4 -2.40 9.83 24.25
N ASP A 5 -1.91 8.70 24.73
CA ASP A 5 -2.53 7.89 25.77
C ASP A 5 -1.47 7.49 26.82
N PRO A 6 -1.47 8.11 28.01
CA PRO A 6 -0.52 7.80 29.06
C PRO A 6 -0.70 6.38 29.64
N ALA A 7 -1.83 5.70 29.39
CA ALA A 7 -2.05 4.31 29.78
C ALA A 7 -1.39 3.32 28.78
N ARG A 8 -1.12 3.75 27.56
CA ARG A 8 -0.35 2.96 26.60
C ARG A 8 1.13 3.09 26.90
N ARG A 9 1.73 2.08 27.42
CA ARG A 9 3.19 1.97 27.66
C ARG A 9 4.00 1.82 26.36
N THR A 10 3.54 2.41 25.26
CA THR A 10 4.22 2.38 23.97
C THR A 10 5.19 3.55 23.89
N ARG A 11 6.43 3.27 23.53
CA ARG A 11 7.44 4.27 23.19
C ARG A 11 7.60 4.37 21.68
N ILE A 12 8.10 5.49 21.20
CA ILE A 12 8.54 5.62 19.82
C ILE A 12 9.76 4.69 19.65
N PRO A 13 9.76 3.78 18.65
CA PRO A 13 10.89 2.91 18.38
C PRO A 13 12.12 3.75 17.97
N THR A 14 13.31 3.22 18.21
CA THR A 14 14.53 3.76 17.60
C THR A 14 14.53 3.45 16.10
N LEU A 15 15.42 4.10 15.35
CA LEU A 15 15.59 3.80 13.92
C LEU A 15 15.95 2.33 13.70
N GLU A 16 16.88 1.80 14.47
CA GLU A 16 17.34 0.42 14.37
C GLU A 16 16.22 -0.59 14.65
N GLU A 17 15.40 -0.34 15.66
CA GLU A 17 14.23 -1.17 15.97
C GLU A 17 13.20 -1.16 14.84
N TYR A 18 12.94 0.01 14.27
CA TYR A 18 12.04 0.16 13.13
C TYR A 18 12.57 -0.58 11.89
N LEU A 19 13.85 -0.38 11.56
CA LEU A 19 14.49 -1.04 10.41
C LEU A 19 14.54 -2.56 10.58
N ALA A 20 14.80 -3.06 11.79
CA ALA A 20 14.77 -4.50 12.09
C ALA A 20 13.35 -5.08 11.88
N GLU A 21 12.30 -4.33 12.23
CA GLU A 21 10.93 -4.74 11.96
C GLU A 21 10.60 -4.75 10.46
N CYS A 22 11.04 -3.73 9.71
CA CYS A 22 10.92 -3.69 8.26
C CYS A 22 11.62 -4.89 7.60
N ALA A 23 12.83 -5.22 8.04
CA ALA A 23 13.60 -6.37 7.56
C ALA A 23 12.87 -7.69 7.80
N ARG A 24 12.33 -7.88 9.03
CA ARG A 24 11.59 -9.09 9.40
C ARG A 24 10.36 -9.32 8.54
N ASN A 25 9.69 -8.24 8.13
CA ASN A 25 8.50 -8.28 7.29
C ASN A 25 8.80 -8.18 5.78
N GLY A 26 10.07 -8.17 5.38
CA GLY A 26 10.47 -8.11 3.98
C GLY A 26 10.08 -6.81 3.27
N LEU A 27 9.92 -5.71 4.00
CA LEU A 27 9.46 -4.43 3.45
C LEU A 27 10.59 -3.71 2.72
N TYR A 28 10.24 -3.04 1.61
CA TYR A 28 11.06 -1.99 1.02
C TYR A 28 10.80 -0.69 1.79
N THR A 29 11.85 0.00 2.23
CA THR A 29 11.72 1.07 3.21
C THR A 29 12.06 2.43 2.64
N PHE A 30 11.15 3.39 2.79
CA PHE A 30 11.40 4.81 2.54
C PHE A 30 11.83 5.47 3.84
N ILE A 31 13.03 6.06 3.85
CA ILE A 31 13.59 6.73 5.03
C ILE A 31 13.64 8.22 4.75
N GLU A 32 12.82 9.01 5.44
CA GLU A 32 12.78 10.45 5.27
C GLU A 32 13.40 11.20 6.46
N PRO A 33 14.66 11.63 6.37
CA PRO A 33 15.26 12.48 7.38
C PRO A 33 14.59 13.85 7.43
N LYS A 34 13.94 14.17 8.54
CA LYS A 34 13.24 15.47 8.71
C LYS A 34 14.17 16.59 9.16
N LEU A 35 15.35 16.26 9.72
CA LEU A 35 16.33 17.25 10.14
C LEU A 35 17.32 17.52 9.02
N TYR A 36 17.55 18.80 8.75
CA TYR A 36 18.64 19.23 7.87
C TYR A 36 19.95 19.24 8.65
N ASP A 37 20.89 18.42 8.22
CA ASP A 37 22.24 18.37 8.78
C ASP A 37 23.28 18.78 7.71
N PRO A 38 23.82 19.99 7.78
CA PRO A 38 24.80 20.47 6.80
C PRO A 38 26.13 19.72 6.85
N THR A 39 26.41 18.96 7.94
CA THR A 39 27.64 18.16 8.09
C THR A 39 27.52 16.78 7.46
N GLY A 40 26.31 16.32 7.20
CA GLY A 40 26.01 14.99 6.66
C GLY A 40 26.21 13.84 7.65
N ARG A 41 26.52 14.11 8.90
CA ARG A 41 26.77 13.06 9.91
C ARG A 41 25.53 12.19 10.12
N HIS A 42 24.36 12.81 10.34
CA HIS A 42 23.11 12.06 10.51
C HIS A 42 22.74 11.23 9.29
N TYR A 43 23.02 11.74 8.10
CA TYR A 43 22.75 10.97 6.88
C TYR A 43 23.64 9.73 6.78
N ARG A 44 24.92 9.83 7.15
CA ARG A 44 25.82 8.65 7.24
C ARG A 44 25.34 7.63 8.27
N ASP A 45 24.94 8.10 9.45
CA ASP A 45 24.44 7.22 10.51
C ASP A 45 23.15 6.49 10.06
N ILE A 46 22.23 7.19 9.39
CA ILE A 46 20.99 6.60 8.82
C ILE A 46 21.32 5.57 7.74
N VAL A 47 22.20 5.89 6.80
CA VAL A 47 22.59 4.96 5.72
C VAL A 47 23.28 3.73 6.30
N ALA A 48 24.19 3.89 7.24
CA ALA A 48 24.88 2.78 7.89
C ALA A 48 23.91 1.85 8.65
N ALA A 49 22.93 2.43 9.36
CA ALA A 49 21.91 1.65 10.06
C ALA A 49 20.98 0.90 9.07
N ALA A 50 20.61 1.54 7.97
CA ALA A 50 19.78 0.93 6.95
C ALA A 50 20.49 -0.18 6.18
N ASP A 51 21.75 0.02 5.79
CA ASP A 51 22.58 -1.02 5.15
C ASP A 51 22.74 -2.25 6.05
N ALA A 52 22.99 -2.03 7.34
CA ALA A 52 23.15 -3.12 8.30
C ALA A 52 21.85 -3.93 8.53
N ALA A 53 20.69 -3.27 8.55
CA ALA A 53 19.42 -3.91 8.87
C ALA A 53 18.71 -4.49 7.64
N LEU A 54 18.71 -3.79 6.52
CA LEU A 54 17.89 -4.10 5.34
C LEU A 54 18.74 -4.64 4.17
N GLY A 55 20.00 -4.22 4.08
CA GLY A 55 20.79 -4.34 2.87
C GLY A 55 20.47 -3.21 1.87
N ARG A 56 21.47 -2.86 1.06
CA ARG A 56 21.49 -1.67 0.20
C ARG A 56 20.31 -1.55 -0.79
N ASP A 57 19.81 -2.66 -1.30
CA ASP A 57 18.76 -2.66 -2.31
C ASP A 57 17.34 -2.66 -1.75
N ARG A 58 17.20 -2.56 -0.43
CA ARG A 58 15.90 -2.69 0.24
C ARG A 58 15.36 -1.38 0.83
N TYR A 59 16.02 -0.26 0.56
CA TYR A 59 15.57 1.04 1.02
C TYR A 59 15.95 2.16 0.04
N VAL A 60 15.34 3.31 0.23
CA VAL A 60 15.71 4.57 -0.41
C VAL A 60 15.63 5.70 0.62
N VAL A 61 16.59 6.61 0.57
CA VAL A 61 16.53 7.85 1.37
C VAL A 61 15.78 8.90 0.57
N THR A 62 14.63 9.31 1.10
CA THR A 62 13.81 10.36 0.51
C THR A 62 14.01 11.63 1.30
N SER A 63 14.63 12.62 0.70
CA SER A 63 14.88 13.89 1.37
C SER A 63 14.63 15.05 0.42
N ASN A 64 14.47 16.24 0.99
CA ASN A 64 14.44 17.43 0.16
C ASN A 64 15.78 17.59 -0.59
N ASN A 65 15.72 18.27 -1.74
CA ASN A 65 16.89 18.40 -2.61
C ASN A 65 18.10 19.04 -1.92
N ARG A 66 17.87 19.88 -0.91
CA ARG A 66 18.93 20.48 -0.12
C ARG A 66 19.69 19.44 0.72
N ALA A 67 19.00 18.46 1.26
CA ALA A 67 19.65 17.33 1.96
C ALA A 67 20.36 16.41 0.96
N ASN A 68 19.80 16.18 -0.23
CA ASN A 68 20.46 15.43 -1.30
C ASN A 68 21.81 16.05 -1.68
N ASP A 69 21.87 17.37 -1.82
CA ASP A 69 23.12 18.10 -2.07
C ASP A 69 24.16 17.90 -0.95
N VAL A 70 23.73 17.84 0.32
CA VAL A 70 24.63 17.56 1.44
C VAL A 70 25.14 16.13 1.39
N ILE A 71 24.25 15.17 1.18
CA ILE A 71 24.60 13.74 1.08
C ILE A 71 25.67 13.55 0.00
N ARG A 72 25.48 14.13 -1.18
CA ARG A 72 26.46 14.09 -2.28
C ARG A 72 27.81 14.70 -1.90
N ARG A 73 27.83 15.87 -1.30
CA ARG A 73 29.07 16.58 -0.92
C ARG A 73 29.86 15.87 0.18
N THR A 74 29.21 15.07 0.99
CA THR A 74 29.83 14.40 2.15
C THR A 74 30.39 13.02 1.82
N GLY A 75 30.37 12.63 0.53
CA GLY A 75 30.98 11.37 0.06
C GLY A 75 30.24 10.12 0.53
N ILE A 76 28.92 10.19 0.68
CA ILE A 76 28.09 9.00 0.87
C ILE A 76 27.74 8.50 -0.54
N ASP A 77 28.73 7.87 -1.18
CA ASP A 77 28.66 7.55 -2.62
C ASP A 77 27.71 6.41 -2.94
N ASP A 78 27.39 5.59 -1.97
CA ASP A 78 26.62 4.38 -2.14
C ASP A 78 25.14 4.51 -1.71
N VAL A 79 24.67 5.71 -1.41
CA VAL A 79 23.28 5.93 -0.99
C VAL A 79 22.32 5.88 -2.17
N ARG A 80 21.14 5.32 -1.97
CA ARG A 80 20.04 5.36 -2.92
C ARG A 80 19.09 6.51 -2.57
N LEU A 81 18.95 7.47 -3.45
CA LEU A 81 18.17 8.68 -3.20
C LEU A 81 16.89 8.74 -4.03
N MET A 82 15.88 9.37 -3.49
CA MET A 82 14.68 9.80 -4.22
C MET A 82 14.67 11.32 -4.35
N GLY A 83 14.54 11.81 -5.58
CA GLY A 83 14.36 13.24 -5.87
C GLY A 83 12.89 13.64 -5.77
N ILE A 84 12.62 14.87 -5.31
CA ILE A 84 11.26 15.39 -5.11
C ILE A 84 10.99 16.48 -6.15
N LEU A 85 10.18 16.16 -7.17
CA LEU A 85 9.96 17.03 -8.34
C LEU A 85 9.21 18.33 -8.04
N TYR A 86 8.38 18.39 -7.01
CA TYR A 86 7.73 19.66 -6.62
C TYR A 86 8.69 20.67 -5.98
N GLN A 87 9.92 20.27 -5.65
CA GLN A 87 10.95 21.12 -5.06
C GLN A 87 12.05 21.52 -6.04
N THR A 88 12.13 20.86 -7.20
CA THR A 88 13.19 21.09 -8.18
C THR A 88 12.82 20.60 -9.57
N THR A 89 13.71 20.83 -10.56
CA THR A 89 13.54 20.30 -11.90
C THR A 89 14.14 18.91 -12.05
N PHE A 90 13.67 18.17 -13.06
CA PHE A 90 14.18 16.85 -13.35
C PHE A 90 15.68 16.86 -13.71
N GLU A 91 16.14 17.90 -14.42
CA GLU A 91 17.55 18.08 -14.78
C GLU A 91 18.46 18.20 -13.56
N ARG A 92 18.01 18.88 -12.52
CA ARG A 92 18.77 18.99 -11.26
C ARG A 92 18.82 17.67 -10.51
N ILE A 93 17.76 16.86 -10.59
CA ILE A 93 17.74 15.51 -10.02
C ILE A 93 18.71 14.60 -10.80
N GLU A 94 18.65 14.59 -12.12
CA GLU A 94 19.55 13.80 -12.96
C GLU A 94 21.04 14.19 -12.75
N ALA A 95 21.32 15.46 -12.48
CA ALA A 95 22.68 15.93 -12.19
C ALA A 95 23.28 15.33 -10.91
N LEU A 96 22.48 14.72 -10.02
CA LEU A 96 22.98 13.97 -8.86
C LEU A 96 23.58 12.61 -9.25
N GLY A 97 23.35 12.14 -10.49
CA GLY A 97 23.94 10.93 -11.04
C GLY A 97 23.31 9.63 -10.52
N ASP A 98 24.08 8.55 -10.61
CA ASP A 98 23.61 7.17 -10.39
C ASP A 98 23.05 6.86 -8.98
N VAL A 99 23.26 7.75 -8.02
CA VAL A 99 22.67 7.60 -6.69
C VAL A 99 21.17 7.84 -6.68
N ILE A 100 20.62 8.51 -7.71
CA ILE A 100 19.19 8.67 -7.86
C ILE A 100 18.60 7.40 -8.47
N VAL A 101 17.72 6.77 -7.70
CA VAL A 101 17.04 5.54 -8.11
C VAL A 101 15.52 5.71 -8.19
N ALA A 102 15.00 6.81 -7.67
CA ALA A 102 13.58 7.11 -7.64
C ALA A 102 13.30 8.62 -7.72
N VAL A 103 12.10 8.97 -8.13
CA VAL A 103 11.55 10.33 -8.08
C VAL A 103 10.14 10.33 -7.52
N SER A 104 9.79 11.38 -6.77
CA SER A 104 8.41 11.66 -6.40
C SER A 104 7.77 12.56 -7.45
N ALA A 105 6.80 12.04 -8.20
CA ALA A 105 6.04 12.81 -9.18
C ALA A 105 5.13 13.83 -8.48
N THR A 106 5.06 15.02 -9.05
CA THR A 106 4.24 16.08 -8.46
C THR A 106 2.76 15.89 -8.76
N ARG A 107 1.91 16.54 -7.98
CA ARG A 107 0.45 16.49 -8.04
C ARG A 107 -0.17 17.63 -8.86
N PHE A 108 0.59 18.23 -9.76
CA PHE A 108 0.13 19.35 -10.59
C PHE A 108 -0.93 18.92 -11.62
N ASP A 109 -1.06 19.63 -12.70
CA ASP A 109 -2.03 19.22 -13.72
C ASP A 109 -1.70 17.84 -14.33
N GLU A 110 -2.70 17.22 -14.96
CA GLU A 110 -2.58 15.87 -15.51
C GLU A 110 -1.47 15.74 -16.56
N ALA A 111 -1.28 16.77 -17.39
CA ALA A 111 -0.27 16.75 -18.44
C ALA A 111 1.15 16.80 -17.86
N ASP A 112 1.37 17.57 -16.81
CA ASP A 112 2.65 17.63 -16.11
C ASP A 112 2.95 16.31 -15.41
N TYR A 113 1.98 15.77 -14.71
CA TYR A 113 2.12 14.50 -14.02
C TYR A 113 2.51 13.37 -14.99
N SER A 114 1.79 13.25 -16.10
CA SER A 114 2.05 12.26 -17.14
C SER A 114 3.47 12.39 -17.73
N ARG A 115 3.92 13.62 -17.98
CA ARG A 115 5.29 13.87 -18.47
C ARG A 115 6.37 13.48 -17.47
N GLN A 116 6.15 13.77 -16.18
CA GLN A 116 7.09 13.42 -15.12
C GLN A 116 7.23 11.91 -14.98
N VAL A 117 6.10 11.18 -14.94
CA VAL A 117 6.10 9.73 -14.86
C VAL A 117 6.78 9.11 -16.07
N ALA A 118 6.41 9.53 -17.29
CA ALA A 118 7.01 9.02 -18.53
C ALA A 118 8.53 9.26 -18.58
N ARG A 119 8.99 10.43 -18.14
CA ARG A 119 10.41 10.76 -18.10
C ARG A 119 11.17 9.94 -17.05
N ALA A 120 10.58 9.74 -15.87
CA ALA A 120 11.17 8.90 -14.83
C ALA A 120 11.36 7.46 -15.32
N LYS A 121 10.32 6.88 -15.93
CA LYS A 121 10.38 5.52 -16.50
C LYS A 121 11.38 5.40 -17.64
N ALA A 122 11.46 6.39 -18.53
CA ALA A 122 12.45 6.42 -19.60
C ALA A 122 13.89 6.50 -19.06
N ALA A 123 14.10 7.10 -17.90
CA ALA A 123 15.39 7.15 -17.21
C ALA A 123 15.66 5.90 -16.33
N GLY A 124 14.78 4.91 -16.31
CA GLY A 124 14.91 3.71 -15.48
C GLY A 124 14.69 3.93 -13.99
N LEU A 125 14.07 5.06 -13.61
CA LEU A 125 13.83 5.41 -12.22
C LEU A 125 12.50 4.85 -11.73
N MET A 126 12.44 4.46 -10.47
CA MET A 126 11.18 4.20 -9.78
C MET A 126 10.42 5.51 -9.61
N CYS A 127 9.10 5.43 -9.71
CA CYS A 127 8.24 6.59 -9.57
C CYS A 127 7.33 6.45 -8.34
N GLU A 128 7.43 7.38 -7.43
CA GLU A 128 6.54 7.53 -6.28
C GLU A 128 5.53 8.62 -6.55
N SER A 129 4.33 8.46 -6.02
CA SER A 129 3.32 9.51 -6.02
C SER A 129 2.63 9.60 -4.66
N HIS A 130 2.40 10.82 -4.20
CA HIS A 130 1.68 11.07 -2.96
C HIS A 130 0.20 11.32 -3.21
N ALA A 131 -0.66 10.57 -2.52
CA ALA A 131 -2.10 10.73 -2.55
C ALA A 131 -2.61 11.31 -1.23
N ASP A 132 -2.98 12.59 -1.21
CA ASP A 132 -3.59 13.28 -0.06
C ASP A 132 -5.12 13.45 -0.20
N LYS A 133 -5.68 12.97 -1.31
CA LYS A 133 -7.13 12.92 -1.57
C LYS A 133 -7.47 11.65 -2.36
N PHE A 134 -8.67 11.14 -2.18
CA PHE A 134 -9.09 9.93 -2.92
C PHE A 134 -9.07 10.12 -4.43
N VAL A 135 -9.42 11.29 -4.93
CA VAL A 135 -9.36 11.60 -6.37
C VAL A 135 -7.96 11.42 -6.97
N HIS A 136 -6.90 11.53 -6.15
CA HIS A 136 -5.54 11.31 -6.62
C HIS A 136 -5.26 9.84 -6.96
N PHE A 137 -5.93 8.89 -6.35
CA PHE A 137 -5.78 7.47 -6.69
C PHE A 137 -6.26 7.15 -8.10
N ASP A 138 -7.32 7.80 -8.57
CA ASP A 138 -7.77 7.65 -9.94
C ASP A 138 -6.67 8.04 -10.94
N ARG A 139 -6.00 9.17 -10.70
CA ARG A 139 -4.84 9.61 -11.49
C ARG A 139 -3.67 8.63 -11.40
N ILE A 140 -3.29 8.25 -10.19
CA ILE A 140 -2.17 7.34 -9.94
C ILE A 140 -2.37 6.01 -10.65
N ASN A 141 -3.58 5.45 -10.59
CA ASN A 141 -3.90 4.16 -11.21
C ASN A 141 -3.89 4.16 -12.74
N ARG A 142 -3.90 5.32 -13.37
CA ARG A 142 -3.75 5.43 -14.84
C ARG A 142 -2.30 5.44 -15.31
N HIS A 143 -1.35 5.46 -14.38
CA HIS A 143 0.07 5.56 -14.66
C HIS A 143 0.86 4.42 -14.02
N ASP A 144 2.01 4.13 -14.57
CA ASP A 144 2.96 3.13 -14.07
C ASP A 144 3.73 3.71 -12.87
N ILE A 145 3.10 3.67 -11.68
CA ILE A 145 3.66 4.13 -10.42
C ILE A 145 4.12 2.93 -9.59
N ASP A 146 5.35 2.97 -9.10
CA ASP A 146 5.92 1.88 -8.29
C ASP A 146 5.51 1.97 -6.82
N PHE A 147 5.33 3.19 -6.29
CA PHE A 147 5.01 3.42 -4.88
C PHE A 147 3.99 4.54 -4.71
N VAL A 148 3.09 4.36 -3.76
CA VAL A 148 2.14 5.39 -3.35
C VAL A 148 2.34 5.70 -1.89
N SER A 149 2.72 6.93 -1.56
CA SER A 149 2.63 7.45 -0.20
C SER A 149 1.30 8.13 0.02
N THR A 150 0.69 7.93 1.18
CA THR A 150 -0.64 8.46 1.45
C THR A 150 -0.93 8.56 2.94
N ASP A 151 -1.66 9.60 3.31
CA ASP A 151 -2.17 9.79 4.66
C ASP A 151 -3.48 9.00 4.89
N PHE A 152 -4.08 8.42 3.84
CA PHE A 152 -5.43 7.85 3.86
C PHE A 152 -5.48 6.34 3.70
N LEU A 153 -4.40 5.69 3.29
CA LEU A 153 -4.32 4.22 3.20
C LEU A 153 -4.02 3.57 4.55
N ALA A 154 -4.44 4.17 5.65
CA ALA A 154 -4.71 3.38 6.84
C ALA A 154 -5.74 2.32 6.45
N PRO A 155 -5.66 1.09 6.97
CA PRO A 155 -6.45 -0.05 6.51
C PRO A 155 -7.96 0.08 6.75
N ASP A 156 -8.48 1.26 6.95
CA ASP A 156 -9.88 1.50 7.26
C ASP A 156 -10.54 2.60 6.43
N TYR A 157 -10.82 2.32 5.16
CA TYR A 157 -11.76 3.15 4.38
C TYR A 157 -13.22 2.97 4.83
N ARG A 158 -13.50 2.10 5.84
CA ARG A 158 -14.86 1.68 6.22
C ARG A 158 -15.77 2.83 6.61
N GLY A 159 -15.23 3.97 6.98
CA GLY A 159 -15.98 5.20 7.26
C GLY A 159 -15.96 6.24 6.16
N GLN A 160 -15.34 5.97 5.01
CA GLN A 160 -15.12 6.95 3.96
C GLN A 160 -15.91 6.57 2.70
N GLY A 161 -16.49 7.56 2.06
CA GLY A 161 -17.32 7.36 0.88
C GLY A 161 -18.77 6.96 1.19
N ARG A 162 -19.60 6.97 0.16
CA ARG A 162 -21.02 6.61 0.23
C ARG A 162 -21.18 5.11 0.02
N LEU A 163 -21.73 4.42 1.01
CA LEU A 163 -22.04 3.00 0.90
C LEU A 163 -23.08 2.79 -0.22
N LEU A 164 -22.77 1.97 -1.22
CA LEU A 164 -23.66 1.58 -2.31
C LEU A 164 -24.29 0.22 -2.07
N ALA A 165 -23.56 -0.73 -1.55
CA ALA A 165 -24.07 -2.07 -1.27
C ALA A 165 -23.27 -2.71 -0.12
N GLU A 166 -23.97 -3.53 0.65
CA GLU A 166 -23.38 -4.39 1.68
C GLU A 166 -23.92 -5.81 1.51
N TYR A 167 -23.03 -6.78 1.54
CA TYR A 167 -23.33 -8.20 1.46
C TYR A 167 -22.77 -8.84 2.73
N ALA A 168 -23.62 -9.40 3.54
CA ALA A 168 -23.23 -10.03 4.80
C ALA A 168 -23.85 -11.42 4.92
N ARG A 169 -23.08 -12.35 5.51
CA ARG A 169 -23.48 -13.74 5.81
C ARG A 169 -24.09 -14.49 4.58
N ALA A 170 -24.80 -15.56 4.91
CA ALA A 170 -25.46 -16.45 3.95
C ALA A 170 -26.48 -15.74 3.03
N ASP A 171 -27.11 -14.68 3.50
CA ASP A 171 -28.13 -13.96 2.71
C ASP A 171 -27.53 -13.18 1.54
N GLY A 172 -26.28 -12.75 1.65
CA GLY A 172 -25.56 -12.02 0.59
C GLY A 172 -24.83 -12.89 -0.42
N PHE A 173 -24.64 -14.19 -0.14
CA PHE A 173 -23.78 -15.08 -0.94
C PHE A 173 -24.51 -16.34 -1.38
N VAL A 174 -24.12 -16.86 -2.55
CA VAL A 174 -24.51 -18.20 -3.00
C VAL A 174 -23.64 -19.20 -2.25
N LEU A 175 -24.25 -20.02 -1.43
CA LEU A 175 -23.57 -21.01 -0.62
C LEU A 175 -23.69 -22.41 -1.24
N PRO A 176 -22.69 -23.29 -1.07
CA PRO A 176 -22.84 -24.70 -1.38
C PRO A 176 -23.87 -25.35 -0.45
N ALA A 177 -24.46 -26.46 -0.90
CA ALA A 177 -25.51 -27.19 -0.15
C ALA A 177 -25.05 -27.70 1.23
N SER A 178 -23.75 -27.74 1.50
CA SER A 178 -23.13 -28.18 2.76
C SER A 178 -22.89 -27.06 3.77
N ALA A 179 -23.39 -25.85 3.53
CA ALA A 179 -23.20 -24.73 4.47
C ALA A 179 -24.20 -24.82 5.63
N ASP A 180 -23.65 -24.85 6.87
CA ASP A 180 -24.42 -24.81 8.11
C ASP A 180 -24.82 -23.37 8.49
N GLU A 181 -25.89 -23.20 9.27
CA GLU A 181 -26.37 -21.88 9.71
C GLU A 181 -25.36 -21.06 10.55
N GLY A 182 -24.36 -21.70 11.15
CA GLY A 182 -23.36 -21.07 12.04
C GLY A 182 -22.02 -20.75 11.39
N ALA A 183 -21.60 -21.52 10.39
CA ALA A 183 -20.32 -21.35 9.69
C ALA A 183 -20.43 -21.89 8.25
N ILE A 184 -19.78 -21.21 7.32
CA ILE A 184 -19.67 -21.66 5.93
C ILE A 184 -18.41 -22.50 5.84
N ARG A 185 -18.56 -23.80 5.59
CA ARG A 185 -17.43 -24.70 5.35
C ARG A 185 -17.35 -25.03 3.87
N LEU A 186 -16.21 -24.68 3.28
CA LEU A 186 -15.90 -24.97 1.87
C LEU A 186 -14.81 -26.03 1.82
N GLY A 187 -15.13 -27.16 1.18
CA GLY A 187 -14.11 -28.14 0.79
C GLY A 187 -13.30 -27.62 -0.40
N GLU A 188 -12.17 -28.28 -0.67
CA GLU A 188 -11.28 -27.95 -1.78
C GLU A 188 -12.03 -27.75 -3.10
N GLY A 189 -11.74 -26.64 -3.81
CA GLY A 189 -12.36 -26.27 -5.08
C GLY A 189 -13.77 -25.69 -4.98
N GLN A 190 -14.44 -25.78 -3.83
CA GLN A 190 -15.73 -25.12 -3.64
C GLN A 190 -15.57 -23.61 -3.54
N SER A 191 -16.56 -22.88 -4.07
CA SER A 191 -16.53 -21.41 -4.10
C SER A 191 -17.83 -20.81 -3.60
N ILE A 192 -17.71 -19.58 -3.07
CA ILE A 192 -18.84 -18.69 -2.82
C ILE A 192 -18.69 -17.42 -3.65
N VAL A 193 -19.82 -16.89 -4.09
CA VAL A 193 -19.95 -15.62 -4.83
C VAL A 193 -21.14 -14.84 -4.31
N PRO A 194 -21.18 -13.51 -4.46
CA PRO A 194 -22.37 -12.72 -4.12
C PRO A 194 -23.60 -13.21 -4.90
N LYS A 195 -24.78 -13.24 -4.25
CA LYS A 195 -26.05 -13.59 -4.90
C LYS A 195 -26.49 -12.59 -5.97
N ARG A 196 -26.04 -11.35 -5.85
CA ARG A 196 -26.31 -10.27 -6.80
C ARG A 196 -24.98 -9.71 -7.29
N GLN A 197 -24.96 -9.25 -8.52
CA GLN A 197 -23.81 -8.53 -9.05
C GLN A 197 -23.50 -7.32 -8.18
N LEU A 198 -22.23 -7.11 -7.87
CA LEU A 198 -21.77 -5.94 -7.16
C LEU A 198 -21.95 -4.70 -8.05
N PRO A 199 -22.36 -3.54 -7.48
CA PRO A 199 -22.58 -2.33 -8.27
C PRO A 199 -21.26 -1.85 -8.89
N ALA A 200 -21.32 -1.38 -10.13
CA ALA A 200 -20.23 -0.66 -10.73
C ALA A 200 -20.09 0.72 -10.09
N VAL A 201 -18.86 1.16 -9.90
CA VAL A 201 -18.55 2.50 -9.37
C VAL A 201 -17.51 3.17 -10.26
N PRO A 202 -17.68 4.46 -10.61
CA PRO A 202 -16.67 5.20 -11.35
C PRO A 202 -15.35 5.28 -10.58
N PHE A 203 -15.42 5.56 -9.28
CA PHE A 203 -14.31 5.52 -8.36
C PHE A 203 -14.80 5.15 -6.95
N GLY A 204 -14.16 4.15 -6.36
CA GLY A 204 -14.59 3.65 -5.06
C GLY A 204 -13.72 2.54 -4.53
N ALA A 205 -14.25 1.75 -3.60
CA ALA A 205 -13.57 0.58 -3.07
C ALA A 205 -14.53 -0.58 -2.80
N LEU A 206 -13.99 -1.79 -2.94
CA LEU A 206 -14.60 -3.01 -2.45
C LEU A 206 -13.82 -3.48 -1.22
N TYR A 207 -14.54 -3.62 -0.12
CA TYR A 207 -14.05 -4.17 1.13
C TYR A 207 -14.52 -5.58 1.32
N LEU A 208 -13.63 -6.44 1.77
CA LEU A 208 -13.94 -7.79 2.21
C LEU A 208 -13.40 -7.98 3.63
N GLU A 209 -14.27 -8.34 4.55
CA GLU A 209 -13.93 -8.75 5.90
C GLU A 209 -14.36 -10.19 6.09
N LEU A 210 -13.44 -11.04 6.53
CA LEU A 210 -13.64 -12.46 6.77
C LEU A 210 -13.21 -12.78 8.19
N GLU A 211 -14.01 -13.57 8.92
CA GLU A 211 -13.54 -14.31 10.07
C GLU A 211 -13.35 -15.76 9.60
N ALA A 212 -12.11 -16.21 9.48
CA ALA A 212 -11.75 -17.41 8.72
C ALA A 212 -10.70 -18.26 9.43
N GLU A 213 -10.72 -19.57 9.12
CA GLU A 213 -9.71 -20.57 9.43
C GLU A 213 -9.54 -21.51 8.22
N GLY A 214 -8.31 -21.74 7.76
CA GLY A 214 -8.01 -22.56 6.58
C GLY A 214 -7.43 -21.76 5.42
N SER A 215 -7.48 -22.31 4.22
CA SER A 215 -6.83 -21.76 3.03
C SER A 215 -7.81 -21.48 1.90
N ALA A 216 -7.71 -20.30 1.28
CA ALA A 216 -8.54 -19.92 0.14
C ALA A 216 -7.80 -19.02 -0.85
N ARG A 217 -8.27 -19.07 -2.10
CA ARG A 217 -8.00 -18.04 -3.10
C ARG A 217 -9.17 -17.05 -3.14
N ILE A 218 -8.85 -15.78 -3.05
CA ILE A 218 -9.82 -14.68 -3.09
C ILE A 218 -9.59 -13.90 -4.38
N GLU A 219 -10.59 -13.84 -5.24
CA GLU A 219 -10.66 -12.95 -6.40
C GLU A 219 -11.51 -11.75 -6.01
N LEU A 220 -10.91 -10.57 -6.00
CA LEU A 220 -11.52 -9.34 -5.50
C LEU A 220 -11.20 -8.18 -6.44
N GLY A 221 -12.19 -7.62 -7.13
CA GLY A 221 -12.05 -6.47 -8.00
C GLY A 221 -10.98 -6.60 -9.09
N GLY A 222 -10.77 -7.82 -9.62
CA GLY A 222 -9.75 -8.13 -10.62
C GLY A 222 -8.38 -8.51 -10.05
N GLN A 223 -8.19 -8.41 -8.74
CA GLN A 223 -7.00 -8.89 -8.04
C GLN A 223 -7.22 -10.30 -7.46
N THR A 224 -6.14 -11.04 -7.29
CA THR A 224 -6.18 -12.39 -6.70
C THR A 224 -5.23 -12.45 -5.51
N PHE A 225 -5.75 -12.93 -4.39
CA PHE A 225 -5.00 -13.11 -3.14
C PHE A 225 -5.08 -14.57 -2.70
N THR A 226 -4.03 -15.05 -2.06
CA THR A 226 -4.07 -16.31 -1.31
C THR A 226 -4.19 -15.99 0.17
N LEU A 227 -5.19 -16.57 0.82
CA LEU A 227 -5.39 -16.53 2.25
C LEU A 227 -4.96 -17.88 2.82
N ASP A 228 -4.10 -17.84 3.84
CA ASP A 228 -3.70 -19.00 4.62
C ASP A 228 -3.73 -18.63 6.09
N VAL A 229 -4.72 -19.13 6.82
CA VAL A 229 -4.99 -18.80 8.22
C VAL A 229 -5.16 -20.10 9.02
N PRO A 230 -4.06 -20.60 9.63
CA PRO A 230 -4.09 -21.85 10.38
C PRO A 230 -4.99 -21.78 11.62
N ASP A 231 -5.19 -20.59 12.16
CA ASP A 231 -6.03 -20.33 13.31
C ASP A 231 -7.11 -19.30 12.97
N LYS A 232 -8.29 -19.43 13.61
CA LYS A 232 -9.42 -18.52 13.41
C LYS A 232 -9.01 -17.06 13.69
N ARG A 233 -9.12 -16.20 12.68
CA ARG A 233 -8.89 -14.76 12.81
C ARG A 233 -9.69 -13.94 11.83
N THR A 234 -9.82 -12.65 12.12
CA THR A 234 -10.38 -11.67 11.18
C THR A 234 -9.32 -11.24 10.18
N VAL A 235 -9.66 -11.30 8.90
CA VAL A 235 -8.85 -10.83 7.79
C VAL A 235 -9.64 -9.82 6.99
N THR A 236 -9.00 -8.72 6.63
CA THR A 236 -9.59 -7.67 5.80
C THR A 236 -8.78 -7.47 4.53
N HIS A 237 -9.49 -7.40 3.40
CA HIS A 237 -8.92 -7.00 2.12
C HIS A 237 -9.70 -5.81 1.55
N GLN A 238 -9.01 -4.99 0.78
CA GLN A 238 -9.64 -3.88 0.08
C GLN A 238 -9.01 -3.71 -1.30
N VAL A 239 -9.84 -3.36 -2.27
CA VAL A 239 -9.42 -3.09 -3.64
C VAL A 239 -10.09 -1.81 -4.10
N LEU A 240 -9.31 -0.91 -4.70
CA LEU A 240 -9.84 0.26 -5.39
C LEU A 240 -10.54 -0.16 -6.68
N LEU A 241 -11.64 0.49 -6.97
CA LEU A 241 -12.49 0.22 -8.12
C LEU A 241 -12.54 1.41 -9.06
N HIS A 242 -12.45 1.12 -10.36
CA HIS A 242 -12.55 2.10 -11.43
C HIS A 242 -13.46 1.57 -12.52
N ASP A 243 -14.54 2.28 -12.82
CA ASP A 243 -15.45 2.11 -13.96
C ASP A 243 -15.90 0.67 -14.28
N ALA A 244 -15.78 -0.24 -13.31
CA ALA A 244 -16.14 -1.63 -13.50
C ALA A 244 -17.00 -2.16 -12.35
N ALA A 245 -17.87 -3.10 -12.67
CA ALA A 245 -18.51 -3.92 -11.66
C ALA A 245 -17.48 -4.91 -11.09
N PRO A 246 -17.17 -4.83 -9.80
CA PRO A 246 -16.16 -5.69 -9.22
C PRO A 246 -16.62 -7.14 -9.15
N ALA A 247 -15.71 -8.07 -9.41
CA ALA A 247 -15.93 -9.48 -9.12
C ALA A 247 -15.50 -9.79 -7.67
N LEU A 248 -16.24 -10.67 -7.00
CA LEU A 248 -15.85 -11.27 -5.72
C LEU A 248 -16.10 -12.77 -5.80
N ARG A 249 -15.05 -13.54 -5.56
CA ARG A 249 -15.11 -15.01 -5.44
C ARG A 249 -14.14 -15.47 -4.37
N ILE A 250 -14.57 -16.38 -3.52
CA ILE A 250 -13.71 -17.06 -2.54
C ILE A 250 -13.76 -18.54 -2.86
N THR A 251 -12.61 -19.12 -3.18
CA THR A 251 -12.46 -20.52 -3.54
C THR A 251 -11.55 -21.20 -2.53
N ALA A 252 -12.04 -22.26 -1.88
CA ALA A 252 -11.25 -23.04 -0.94
C ALA A 252 -10.09 -23.75 -1.65
N LEU A 253 -8.90 -23.70 -1.04
CA LEU A 253 -7.71 -24.45 -1.47
C LEU A 253 -7.63 -25.79 -0.71
N ALA A 254 -6.50 -26.50 -0.87
CA ALA A 254 -6.25 -27.76 -0.18
C ALA A 254 -6.46 -27.62 1.34
N GLY A 255 -7.19 -28.56 1.94
CA GLY A 255 -7.59 -28.50 3.34
C GLY A 255 -8.90 -27.73 3.60
N GLY A 256 -9.39 -26.95 2.64
CA GLY A 256 -10.63 -26.20 2.77
C GLY A 256 -10.50 -24.92 3.59
N ILE A 257 -11.63 -24.23 3.77
CA ILE A 257 -11.76 -23.03 4.62
C ILE A 257 -13.09 -23.02 5.37
N THR A 258 -13.04 -22.58 6.61
CA THR A 258 -14.23 -22.32 7.43
C THR A 258 -14.37 -20.80 7.60
N LEU A 259 -15.53 -20.23 7.23
CA LEU A 259 -15.86 -18.83 7.37
C LEU A 259 -16.95 -18.71 8.44
N THR A 260 -16.65 -18.07 9.56
CA THR A 260 -17.64 -17.79 10.63
C THR A 260 -18.28 -16.42 10.47
N ALA A 261 -17.62 -15.52 9.76
CA ALA A 261 -18.21 -14.26 9.28
C ALA A 261 -17.69 -13.92 7.90
N ILE A 262 -18.55 -13.31 7.09
CA ILE A 262 -18.22 -12.73 5.78
C ILE A 262 -19.02 -11.44 5.62
N ARG A 263 -18.32 -10.38 5.21
CA ARG A 263 -18.91 -9.10 4.89
C ARG A 263 -18.17 -8.48 3.69
N ALA A 264 -18.92 -8.08 2.69
CA ALA A 264 -18.38 -7.32 1.57
C ALA A 264 -19.15 -6.00 1.44
N LYS A 265 -18.44 -4.90 1.24
CA LYS A 265 -19.01 -3.56 1.08
C LYS A 265 -18.47 -2.90 -0.17
N VAL A 266 -19.34 -2.30 -0.97
CA VAL A 266 -18.97 -1.44 -2.08
C VAL A 266 -19.27 -0.01 -1.68
N VAL A 267 -18.27 0.85 -1.73
CA VAL A 267 -18.41 2.29 -1.47
C VAL A 267 -17.97 3.10 -2.68
N ALA A 268 -18.67 4.20 -2.94
CA ALA A 268 -18.26 5.20 -3.92
C ALA A 268 -17.60 6.37 -3.19
N PHE A 269 -16.46 6.83 -3.70
CA PHE A 269 -15.84 8.05 -3.24
C PHE A 269 -16.39 9.24 -4.02
N GLU A 270 -16.59 10.36 -3.35
CA GLU A 270 -16.93 11.62 -4.00
C GLU A 270 -15.70 12.14 -4.75
N GLN A 271 -15.91 12.56 -5.99
CA GLN A 271 -14.87 13.14 -6.85
C GLN A 271 -14.59 14.59 -6.47
#